data_42cb1859307fed27228f4b97feb4ec78
#
_entry.id   42cb1859307fed27228f4b97feb4ec78
#
_cell.length_a   1.000
_cell.length_b   1.000
_cell.length_c   1.000
_cell.angle_alpha   90.00
_cell.angle_beta   90.00
_cell.angle_gamma   90.00
#
_symmetry.space_group_name_H-M   'P 1'
#
loop_
_entity.id
_entity.type
_entity.pdbx_description
1 polymer ?
#
loop_
_entity_poly.entity_id
_entity_poly.type
_entity_poly.pdbx_seq_one_letter_code
_entity_poly.pdbx_strand_id
1 'polypeptide(L)'
;IVPLFKEVGISTVINGLITHTPDDNPLVGPAKGLKNFWNLCGASIGIAQGGIGKYLAQWMVHGQTELNMASLDSRRFDKWADKTYCTTRAIESYERMYSFASPNENRPHGRPIRVSPLHTVLAQKGSIHTVNTGFEKPSWFSTDEIRAETLSWAHTEAHEAIKEECRAVQDSCGITDISGTAKFKITGKDAFDFLDKLSCNKLPAKDGRIGLTLFHAPKGGIRAEQTISRISNEEFLLMGAIGSEVKDYQWLEWYSDDFDITIENLTEEWGGLLLTGP
;
A
#
# COMPACT_ATOMS: atom_id res chain seq x y z
N ILE A 1 33.25 -7.78 -10.31
CA ILE A 1 33.91 -6.61 -10.92
C ILE A 1 35.15 -7.12 -11.67
N VAL A 2 35.33 -6.69 -12.90
CA VAL A 2 36.44 -7.10 -13.75
C VAL A 2 37.61 -6.13 -13.56
N PRO A 3 38.73 -6.52 -12.92
CA PRO A 3 39.83 -5.61 -12.59
C PRO A 3 40.41 -4.88 -13.80
N LEU A 4 40.44 -5.57 -14.95
CA LEU A 4 40.96 -5.02 -16.21
C LEU A 4 40.23 -3.75 -16.67
N PHE A 5 38.97 -3.55 -16.28
CA PHE A 5 38.21 -2.35 -16.65
C PHE A 5 38.74 -1.06 -16.01
N LYS A 6 39.65 -1.16 -15.04
CA LYS A 6 40.33 0.02 -14.48
C LYS A 6 41.41 0.58 -15.42
N GLU A 7 41.88 -0.21 -16.35
CA GLU A 7 43.03 0.10 -17.24
C GLU A 7 42.61 0.46 -18.67
N VAL A 8 41.30 0.24 -18.99
CA VAL A 8 40.78 0.53 -20.33
C VAL A 8 39.95 1.83 -20.34
N GLY A 9 40.06 2.55 -21.43
CA GLY A 9 39.27 3.78 -21.62
C GLY A 9 37.84 3.50 -22.07
N ILE A 10 36.98 4.51 -22.00
CA ILE A 10 35.60 4.50 -22.53
C ILE A 10 35.65 4.91 -24.00
N SER A 11 35.17 4.04 -24.89
CA SER A 11 35.15 4.31 -26.34
C SER A 11 33.93 5.17 -26.73
N THR A 12 32.78 4.94 -26.10
CA THR A 12 31.53 5.64 -26.46
C THR A 12 30.65 5.76 -25.24
N VAL A 13 30.03 6.92 -25.08
CA VAL A 13 29.00 7.20 -24.06
C VAL A 13 27.68 7.43 -24.80
N ILE A 14 26.66 6.66 -24.42
CA ILE A 14 25.31 6.79 -24.96
C ILE A 14 24.40 7.27 -23.85
N ASN A 15 23.69 8.37 -24.07
CA ASN A 15 22.68 8.91 -23.18
C ASN A 15 21.29 8.59 -23.74
N GLY A 16 20.38 8.15 -22.87
CA GLY A 16 19.00 7.86 -23.22
C GLY A 16 18.06 8.11 -22.04
N LEU A 17 16.79 8.29 -22.32
CA LEU A 17 15.77 8.40 -21.30
C LEU A 17 15.34 7.02 -20.86
N ILE A 18 15.32 6.78 -19.55
CA ILE A 18 14.84 5.55 -18.93
C ILE A 18 13.65 5.90 -18.04
N THR A 19 12.57 5.15 -18.15
CA THR A 19 11.37 5.34 -17.36
C THR A 19 11.50 4.62 -16.03
N HIS A 20 11.43 5.36 -14.92
CA HIS A 20 11.33 4.82 -13.58
C HIS A 20 10.01 5.20 -12.93
N THR A 21 9.44 4.27 -12.18
CA THR A 21 8.30 4.51 -11.30
C THR A 21 8.79 4.72 -9.87
N PRO A 22 7.98 5.29 -8.97
CA PRO A 22 8.41 5.54 -7.59
C PRO A 22 8.76 4.28 -6.78
N ASP A 23 8.25 3.11 -7.19
CA ASP A 23 8.45 1.82 -6.53
C ASP A 23 9.18 0.77 -7.38
N ASP A 24 9.71 1.17 -8.53
CA ASP A 24 10.38 0.34 -9.54
C ASP A 24 9.49 -0.72 -10.22
N ASN A 25 8.23 -0.85 -9.85
CA ASN A 25 7.31 -1.75 -10.53
C ASN A 25 6.66 -1.04 -11.74
N PRO A 26 6.46 -1.74 -12.86
CA PRO A 26 5.74 -1.19 -14.00
C PRO A 26 4.34 -0.67 -13.66
N LEU A 27 3.82 0.23 -14.48
CA LEU A 27 2.44 0.68 -14.44
C LEU A 27 1.64 -0.13 -15.47
N VAL A 28 0.80 -1.03 -14.98
CA VAL A 28 0.00 -1.94 -15.82
C VAL A 28 -1.45 -1.89 -15.38
N GLY A 29 -2.36 -1.83 -16.36
CA GLY A 29 -3.79 -1.89 -16.05
C GLY A 29 -4.54 -0.60 -16.39
N PRO A 30 -5.80 -0.49 -15.96
CA PRO A 30 -6.64 0.66 -16.28
C PRO A 30 -6.13 1.93 -15.60
N ALA A 31 -6.28 3.05 -16.28
CA ALA A 31 -5.98 4.36 -15.71
C ALA A 31 -7.11 4.82 -14.77
N LYS A 32 -6.74 5.51 -13.68
CA LYS A 32 -7.70 6.10 -12.76
C LYS A 32 -8.55 7.17 -13.45
N GLY A 33 -9.86 7.09 -13.29
CA GLY A 33 -10.81 8.08 -13.78
C GLY A 33 -11.00 8.12 -15.31
N LEU A 34 -10.41 7.20 -16.07
CA LEU A 34 -10.54 7.13 -17.51
C LEU A 34 -11.13 5.76 -17.94
N LYS A 35 -12.21 5.78 -18.70
CA LYS A 35 -12.79 4.56 -19.29
C LYS A 35 -11.98 4.17 -20.53
N ASN A 36 -11.71 2.88 -20.70
CA ASN A 36 -10.99 2.31 -21.85
C ASN A 36 -9.57 2.83 -22.10
N PHE A 37 -8.97 3.44 -21.11
CA PHE A 37 -7.55 3.85 -21.16
C PHE A 37 -6.71 2.91 -20.28
N TRP A 38 -5.67 2.32 -20.88
CA TRP A 38 -4.85 1.29 -20.25
C TRP A 38 -3.38 1.68 -20.27
N ASN A 39 -2.69 1.47 -19.17
CA ASN A 39 -1.27 1.72 -19.04
C ASN A 39 -0.48 0.41 -19.25
N LEU A 40 0.64 0.52 -19.94
CA LEU A 40 1.69 -0.48 -20.04
C LEU A 40 3.02 0.26 -20.18
N CYS A 41 3.57 0.73 -19.09
CA CYS A 41 4.78 1.55 -19.08
C CYS A 41 5.57 1.40 -17.77
N GLY A 42 6.70 2.08 -17.67
CA GLY A 42 7.53 2.07 -16.45
C GLY A 42 8.41 0.81 -16.30
N ALA A 43 8.47 -0.06 -17.28
CA ALA A 43 9.43 -1.15 -17.31
C ALA A 43 10.78 -0.58 -17.82
N SER A 44 11.67 -0.24 -16.90
CA SER A 44 12.98 0.34 -17.20
C SER A 44 13.84 -0.59 -18.08
N ILE A 45 13.67 -1.89 -17.93
CA ILE A 45 14.32 -2.92 -18.76
C ILE A 45 13.22 -3.76 -19.43
N GLY A 46 13.21 -3.81 -20.76
CA GLY A 46 12.14 -4.43 -21.55
C GLY A 46 11.91 -5.94 -21.36
N ILE A 47 12.68 -6.60 -20.52
CA ILE A 47 12.63 -8.07 -20.31
C ILE A 47 11.26 -8.56 -19.80
N ALA A 48 10.60 -7.80 -18.96
CA ALA A 48 9.31 -8.19 -18.36
C ALA A 48 8.09 -7.97 -19.28
N GLN A 49 8.25 -7.29 -20.42
CA GLN A 49 7.13 -6.79 -21.23
C GLN A 49 6.26 -7.90 -21.82
N GLY A 50 6.84 -9.02 -22.23
CA GLY A 50 6.09 -10.14 -22.82
C GLY A 50 5.08 -10.75 -21.85
N GLY A 51 5.49 -11.06 -20.63
CA GLY A 51 4.60 -11.59 -19.60
C GLY A 51 3.54 -10.58 -19.16
N ILE A 52 3.94 -9.34 -18.95
CA ILE A 52 3.03 -8.24 -18.56
C ILE A 52 1.96 -8.03 -19.65
N GLY A 53 2.33 -8.07 -20.93
CA GLY A 53 1.40 -7.92 -22.04
C GLY A 53 0.31 -9.01 -22.06
N LYS A 54 0.67 -10.28 -21.76
CA LYS A 54 -0.31 -11.35 -21.60
C LYS A 54 -1.37 -11.04 -20.55
N TYR A 55 -0.92 -10.62 -19.36
CA TYR A 55 -1.84 -10.34 -18.25
C TYR A 55 -2.66 -9.07 -18.48
N LEU A 56 -2.08 -8.04 -19.11
CA LEU A 56 -2.88 -6.88 -19.53
C LEU A 56 -3.96 -7.25 -20.51
N ALA A 57 -3.67 -8.08 -21.52
CA ALA A 57 -4.66 -8.57 -22.48
C ALA A 57 -5.78 -9.37 -21.77
N GLN A 58 -5.43 -10.26 -20.85
CA GLN A 58 -6.42 -10.97 -20.03
C GLN A 58 -7.32 -10.00 -19.26
N TRP A 59 -6.72 -8.96 -18.66
CA TRP A 59 -7.46 -7.96 -17.89
C TRP A 59 -8.42 -7.17 -18.77
N MET A 60 -7.98 -6.74 -19.94
CA MET A 60 -8.83 -6.03 -20.93
C MET A 60 -10.00 -6.88 -21.41
N VAL A 61 -9.77 -8.17 -21.69
CA VAL A 61 -10.79 -9.06 -22.29
C VAL A 61 -11.73 -9.65 -21.24
N HIS A 62 -11.20 -10.00 -20.07
CA HIS A 62 -11.93 -10.77 -19.05
C HIS A 62 -12.25 -9.96 -17.79
N GLY A 63 -11.83 -8.70 -17.70
CA GLY A 63 -12.01 -7.86 -16.51
C GLY A 63 -11.10 -8.25 -15.32
N GLN A 64 -10.33 -9.33 -15.44
CA GLN A 64 -9.41 -9.82 -14.40
C GLN A 64 -8.29 -10.65 -15.01
N THR A 65 -7.25 -10.88 -14.24
CA THR A 65 -6.08 -11.68 -14.61
C THR A 65 -6.03 -12.98 -13.81
N GLU A 66 -5.34 -14.00 -14.32
CA GLU A 66 -5.08 -15.25 -13.57
C GLU A 66 -4.08 -15.06 -12.43
N LEU A 67 -3.22 -14.04 -12.49
CA LEU A 67 -2.30 -13.64 -11.42
C LEU A 67 -2.76 -12.35 -10.76
N ASN A 68 -2.39 -12.18 -9.49
CA ASN A 68 -2.62 -10.92 -8.79
C ASN A 68 -1.69 -9.83 -9.33
N MET A 69 -2.26 -8.83 -10.01
CA MET A 69 -1.55 -7.70 -10.61
C MET A 69 -1.55 -6.44 -9.73
N ALA A 70 -1.96 -6.53 -8.46
CA ALA A 70 -2.13 -5.35 -7.60
C ALA A 70 -0.83 -4.54 -7.42
N SER A 71 0.33 -5.19 -7.35
CA SER A 71 1.63 -4.50 -7.27
C SER A 71 2.03 -3.77 -8.54
N LEU A 72 1.41 -4.09 -9.67
CA LEU A 72 1.66 -3.46 -10.97
C LEU A 72 0.51 -2.53 -11.38
N ASP A 73 -0.63 -2.57 -10.69
CA ASP A 73 -1.81 -1.77 -11.00
C ASP A 73 -1.43 -0.28 -10.99
N SER A 74 -1.64 0.40 -12.12
CA SER A 74 -1.31 1.82 -12.25
C SER A 74 -2.06 2.71 -11.25
N ARG A 75 -3.19 2.22 -10.72
CA ARG A 75 -4.04 2.89 -9.73
C ARG A 75 -3.53 2.78 -8.29
N ARG A 76 -2.39 2.13 -8.05
CA ARG A 76 -1.75 2.07 -6.71
C ARG A 76 -1.20 3.42 -6.24
N PHE A 77 -1.01 4.35 -7.17
CA PHE A 77 -0.64 5.73 -6.88
C PHE A 77 -1.85 6.66 -6.95
N ASP A 78 -1.87 7.66 -6.07
CA ASP A 78 -2.87 8.71 -6.07
C ASP A 78 -2.19 10.10 -6.02
N LYS A 79 -2.94 11.14 -5.71
CA LYS A 79 -2.51 12.55 -5.66
C LYS A 79 -1.26 12.79 -4.80
N TRP A 80 -1.05 11.94 -3.77
CA TRP A 80 0.12 12.01 -2.91
C TRP A 80 1.45 11.74 -3.67
N ALA A 81 1.40 10.96 -4.73
CA ALA A 81 2.56 10.68 -5.59
C ALA A 81 2.72 11.79 -6.65
N ASP A 82 3.01 13.00 -6.22
CA ASP A 82 3.20 14.15 -7.07
C ASP A 82 4.49 14.10 -7.91
N LYS A 83 4.69 15.10 -8.77
CA LYS A 83 5.87 15.17 -9.64
C LYS A 83 7.17 15.20 -8.85
N THR A 84 7.21 15.90 -7.71
CA THR A 84 8.42 16.02 -6.89
C THR A 84 8.78 14.67 -6.28
N TYR A 85 7.81 14.01 -5.67
CA TYR A 85 7.98 12.65 -5.14
C TYR A 85 8.44 11.68 -6.21
N CYS A 86 7.74 11.62 -7.35
CA CYS A 86 8.08 10.72 -8.45
C CYS A 86 9.48 10.95 -8.99
N THR A 87 9.90 12.23 -9.17
CA THR A 87 11.24 12.56 -9.67
C THR A 87 12.32 12.16 -8.66
N THR A 88 12.12 12.46 -7.38
CA THR A 88 13.08 12.15 -6.32
C THR A 88 13.25 10.62 -6.16
N ARG A 89 12.15 9.88 -6.21
CA ARG A 89 12.17 8.42 -6.16
C ARG A 89 12.80 7.79 -7.41
N ALA A 90 12.54 8.36 -8.60
CA ALA A 90 13.14 7.87 -9.84
C ALA A 90 14.67 8.03 -9.86
N ILE A 91 15.19 9.14 -9.32
CA ILE A 91 16.64 9.38 -9.18
C ILE A 91 17.24 8.31 -8.26
N GLU A 92 16.67 8.11 -7.07
CA GLU A 92 17.12 7.10 -6.11
C GLU A 92 17.06 5.68 -6.72
N SER A 93 16.00 5.37 -7.44
CA SER A 93 15.84 4.09 -8.12
C SER A 93 16.94 3.84 -9.15
N TYR A 94 17.30 4.86 -9.92
CA TYR A 94 18.39 4.75 -10.90
C TYR A 94 19.76 4.57 -10.23
N GLU A 95 20.05 5.33 -9.19
CA GLU A 95 21.31 5.23 -8.42
C GLU A 95 21.48 3.83 -7.82
N ARG A 96 20.38 3.17 -7.46
CA ARG A 96 20.37 1.87 -6.79
C ARG A 96 20.04 0.69 -7.70
N MET A 97 19.89 0.92 -9.00
CA MET A 97 19.44 -0.11 -9.98
C MET A 97 20.20 -1.43 -9.88
N TYR A 98 21.49 -1.39 -9.58
CA TYR A 98 22.37 -2.56 -9.48
C TYR A 98 22.82 -2.87 -8.05
N SER A 99 22.19 -2.26 -7.05
CA SER A 99 22.48 -2.53 -5.64
C SER A 99 21.61 -3.69 -5.15
N PHE A 100 22.18 -4.52 -4.28
CA PHE A 100 21.39 -5.51 -3.54
C PHE A 100 20.64 -4.80 -2.42
N ALA A 101 19.34 -5.01 -2.35
CA ALA A 101 18.55 -4.53 -1.22
C ALA A 101 18.79 -5.43 -0.01
N SER A 102 19.01 -4.82 1.14
CA SER A 102 19.04 -5.52 2.43
C SER A 102 17.62 -5.75 2.94
N PRO A 103 17.38 -6.78 3.78
CA PRO A 103 16.09 -6.91 4.46
C PRO A 103 15.73 -5.64 5.22
N ASN A 104 14.46 -5.28 5.23
CA ASN A 104 13.91 -4.09 5.89
C ASN A 104 14.49 -2.75 5.43
N GLU A 105 15.22 -2.71 4.34
CA GLU A 105 15.78 -1.48 3.83
C GLU A 105 14.68 -0.51 3.39
N ASN A 106 14.63 0.64 4.06
CA ASN A 106 13.74 1.74 3.70
C ASN A 106 14.50 2.76 2.88
N ARG A 107 13.99 3.07 1.70
CA ARG A 107 14.55 4.10 0.83
C ARG A 107 14.23 5.48 1.40
N PRO A 108 15.22 6.36 1.66
CA PRO A 108 15.01 7.62 2.35
C PRO A 108 14.41 8.73 1.49
N HIS A 109 14.62 8.72 0.17
CA HIS A 109 14.22 9.82 -0.69
C HIS A 109 12.70 9.93 -0.84
N GLY A 110 12.20 11.17 -0.89
CA GLY A 110 10.78 11.46 -1.02
C GLY A 110 9.94 11.18 0.25
N ARG A 111 10.59 11.04 1.41
CA ARG A 111 9.95 10.80 2.70
C ARG A 111 10.10 11.99 3.64
N PRO A 112 9.16 12.21 4.59
CA PRO A 112 7.84 11.57 4.66
C PRO A 112 6.89 12.17 3.61
N ILE A 113 5.89 11.40 3.11
CA ILE A 113 4.87 11.90 2.17
C ILE A 113 3.46 11.80 2.72
N ARG A 114 3.09 10.66 3.28
CA ARG A 114 1.81 10.43 3.98
C ARG A 114 2.10 10.04 5.42
N VAL A 115 1.52 10.75 6.37
CA VAL A 115 1.81 10.58 7.79
C VAL A 115 0.55 10.51 8.63
N SER A 116 0.61 9.77 9.73
CA SER A 116 -0.45 9.83 10.74
C SER A 116 -0.39 11.13 11.55
N PRO A 117 -1.51 11.54 12.19
CA PRO A 117 -1.49 12.66 13.13
C PRO A 117 -0.49 12.47 14.29
N LEU A 118 -0.11 11.23 14.57
CA LEU A 118 0.81 10.87 15.65
C LEU A 118 2.27 10.79 15.22
N HIS A 119 2.58 10.90 13.92
CA HIS A 119 3.92 10.69 13.37
C HIS A 119 5.01 11.45 14.15
N THR A 120 4.82 12.75 14.36
CA THR A 120 5.81 13.59 15.08
C THR A 120 5.99 13.15 16.53
N VAL A 121 4.90 12.83 17.22
CA VAL A 121 4.94 12.36 18.62
C VAL A 121 5.64 11.01 18.72
N LEU A 122 5.36 10.09 17.80
CA LEU A 122 5.99 8.78 17.77
C LEU A 122 7.49 8.88 17.43
N ALA A 123 7.86 9.74 16.48
CA ALA A 123 9.25 10.02 16.15
C ALA A 123 10.03 10.58 17.37
N GLN A 124 9.43 11.49 18.14
CA GLN A 124 10.03 12.02 19.38
C GLN A 124 10.20 10.93 20.45
N LYS A 125 9.36 9.89 20.43
CA LYS A 125 9.46 8.71 21.31
C LYS A 125 10.44 7.65 20.82
N GLY A 126 11.19 7.92 19.75
CA GLY A 126 12.19 7.00 19.20
C GLY A 126 11.67 6.03 18.16
N SER A 127 10.48 6.26 17.59
CA SER A 127 9.97 5.40 16.54
C SER A 127 10.85 5.44 15.29
N ILE A 128 11.23 4.27 14.82
CA ILE A 128 11.82 4.05 13.52
C ILE A 128 10.67 3.70 12.56
N HIS A 129 10.52 4.47 11.48
CA HIS A 129 9.40 4.33 10.56
C HIS A 129 9.78 3.54 9.32
N THR A 130 8.85 2.71 8.88
CA THR A 130 8.83 2.10 7.54
C THR A 130 7.73 2.74 6.70
N VAL A 131 7.79 2.58 5.38
CA VAL A 131 6.81 3.15 4.46
C VAL A 131 6.08 2.06 3.70
N ASN A 132 4.76 2.20 3.59
CA ASN A 132 3.94 1.35 2.73
C ASN A 132 3.00 2.25 1.92
N THR A 133 3.09 2.19 0.58
CA THR A 133 2.29 2.99 -0.34
C THR A 133 2.33 4.49 0.02
N GLY A 134 3.54 4.98 0.31
CA GLY A 134 3.78 6.36 0.73
C GLY A 134 3.43 6.67 2.18
N PHE A 135 2.72 5.80 2.90
CA PHE A 135 2.30 6.04 4.28
C PHE A 135 3.36 5.58 5.27
N GLU A 136 3.79 6.49 6.13
CA GLU A 136 4.74 6.23 7.20
C GLU A 136 4.06 5.50 8.35
N LYS A 137 4.65 4.39 8.80
CA LYS A 137 4.16 3.70 9.98
C LYS A 137 5.30 3.34 10.90
N PRO A 138 5.11 3.34 12.23
CA PRO A 138 6.12 2.86 13.16
C PRO A 138 6.42 1.38 12.89
N SER A 139 7.70 1.05 12.84
CA SER A 139 8.20 -0.32 12.72
C SER A 139 8.59 -0.88 14.07
N TRP A 140 9.36 -0.14 14.83
CA TRP A 140 9.80 -0.44 16.20
C TRP A 140 10.24 0.85 16.88
N PHE A 141 10.43 0.81 18.21
CA PHE A 141 10.88 1.96 19.01
C PHE A 141 12.29 1.73 19.54
N SER A 142 13.20 2.63 19.17
CA SER A 142 14.53 2.64 19.72
C SER A 142 14.54 3.22 21.13
N THR A 143 15.21 2.52 22.06
CA THR A 143 15.44 2.99 23.44
C THR A 143 16.68 3.87 23.55
N ASP A 144 17.55 3.81 22.54
CA ASP A 144 18.82 4.53 22.47
C ASP A 144 18.74 5.69 21.46
N GLU A 145 19.86 6.35 21.19
CA GLU A 145 19.95 7.41 20.19
C GLU A 145 20.00 6.88 18.74
N ILE A 146 19.69 5.59 18.53
CA ILE A 146 19.62 4.96 17.20
C ILE A 146 18.48 5.60 16.43
N ARG A 147 18.78 6.09 15.21
CA ARG A 147 17.82 6.76 14.33
C ARG A 147 17.51 5.99 13.06
N ALA A 148 18.21 4.89 12.83
CA ALA A 148 17.98 4.00 11.71
C ALA A 148 18.42 2.59 12.09
N GLU A 149 17.73 1.59 11.55
CA GLU A 149 18.09 0.18 11.73
C GLU A 149 19.37 -0.15 10.95
N THR A 150 20.28 -0.90 11.57
CA THR A 150 21.44 -1.45 10.87
C THR A 150 20.98 -2.47 9.82
N LEU A 151 21.36 -2.26 8.56
CA LEU A 151 21.01 -3.18 7.49
C LEU A 151 21.82 -4.47 7.62
N SER A 152 21.13 -5.59 7.87
CA SER A 152 21.77 -6.89 8.10
C SER A 152 20.85 -8.05 7.71
N TRP A 153 21.46 -9.20 7.38
CA TRP A 153 20.78 -10.48 7.23
C TRP A 153 20.65 -11.25 8.56
N ALA A 154 21.31 -10.78 9.60
CA ALA A 154 21.17 -11.29 10.96
C ALA A 154 20.17 -10.43 11.76
N HIS A 155 19.92 -10.80 13.01
CA HIS A 155 19.14 -9.96 13.91
C HIS A 155 19.83 -8.60 14.10
N THR A 156 19.02 -7.56 14.12
CA THR A 156 19.43 -6.17 14.29
C THR A 156 18.99 -5.66 15.67
N GLU A 157 19.25 -4.40 15.95
CA GLU A 157 18.81 -3.72 17.19
C GLU A 157 17.30 -3.80 17.36
N ALA A 158 16.55 -3.81 16.26
CA ALA A 158 15.09 -3.94 16.25
C ALA A 158 14.61 -5.23 16.95
N HIS A 159 15.39 -6.32 16.86
CA HIS A 159 14.96 -7.62 17.39
C HIS A 159 14.70 -7.59 18.91
N GLU A 160 15.61 -7.02 19.70
CA GLU A 160 15.44 -6.95 21.15
C GLU A 160 14.34 -5.93 21.53
N ALA A 161 14.26 -4.78 20.84
CA ALA A 161 13.20 -3.82 21.06
C ALA A 161 11.81 -4.41 20.80
N ILE A 162 11.61 -5.09 19.67
CA ILE A 162 10.35 -5.75 19.33
C ILE A 162 10.01 -6.86 20.33
N LYS A 163 10.99 -7.60 20.79
CA LYS A 163 10.81 -8.63 21.83
C LYS A 163 10.25 -8.05 23.12
N GLU A 164 10.80 -6.91 23.58
CA GLU A 164 10.29 -6.22 24.77
C GLU A 164 8.86 -5.65 24.55
N GLU A 165 8.59 -5.09 23.38
CA GLU A 165 7.24 -4.63 23.00
C GLU A 165 6.24 -5.80 23.04
N CYS A 166 6.60 -6.96 22.48
CA CYS A 166 5.76 -8.16 22.51
C CYS A 166 5.47 -8.63 23.94
N ARG A 167 6.47 -8.63 24.82
CA ARG A 167 6.30 -8.97 26.23
C ARG A 167 5.36 -7.99 26.93
N ALA A 168 5.55 -6.69 26.71
CA ALA A 168 4.69 -5.66 27.29
C ALA A 168 3.22 -5.84 26.90
N VAL A 169 2.95 -6.20 25.62
CA VAL A 169 1.60 -6.51 25.17
C VAL A 169 1.03 -7.77 25.81
N GLN A 170 1.85 -8.82 26.02
CA GLN A 170 1.42 -10.07 26.63
C GLN A 170 1.15 -9.91 28.14
N ASP A 171 1.98 -9.13 28.84
CA ASP A 171 1.94 -9.02 30.29
C ASP A 171 1.04 -7.89 30.79
N SER A 172 0.76 -6.90 29.92
CA SER A 172 0.03 -5.67 30.27
C SER A 172 -0.82 -5.19 29.08
N CYS A 173 -0.39 -4.12 28.41
CA CYS A 173 -1.07 -3.62 27.22
C CYS A 173 -0.12 -2.89 26.28
N GLY A 174 -0.49 -2.83 25.00
CA GLY A 174 0.19 -2.04 23.98
C GLY A 174 -0.79 -1.19 23.18
N ILE A 175 -0.30 -0.05 22.69
CA ILE A 175 -1.02 0.81 21.75
C ILE A 175 -0.23 0.83 20.45
N THR A 176 -0.90 0.53 19.33
CA THR A 176 -0.30 0.57 17.99
C THR A 176 -1.01 1.59 17.13
N ASP A 177 -0.23 2.44 16.43
CA ASP A 177 -0.76 3.34 15.40
C ASP A 177 -1.10 2.52 14.14
N ILE A 178 -2.40 2.42 13.85
CA ILE A 178 -2.96 1.77 12.66
C ILE A 178 -3.55 2.78 11.68
N SER A 179 -3.17 4.06 11.78
CA SER A 179 -3.67 5.12 10.90
C SER A 179 -3.40 4.86 9.42
N GLY A 180 -2.37 4.09 9.10
CA GLY A 180 -2.05 3.67 7.74
C GLY A 180 -2.95 2.55 7.17
N THR A 181 -4.11 2.25 7.76
CA THR A 181 -5.12 1.39 7.12
C THR A 181 -6.02 2.22 6.20
N ALA A 182 -6.46 1.65 5.08
CA ALA A 182 -7.49 2.26 4.24
C ALA A 182 -8.82 2.33 5.00
N LYS A 183 -9.52 3.46 4.94
CA LYS A 183 -10.79 3.68 5.65
C LYS A 183 -11.81 4.27 4.69
N PHE A 184 -12.94 3.58 4.55
CA PHE A 184 -14.05 4.04 3.72
C PHE A 184 -15.31 4.10 4.54
N LYS A 185 -16.03 5.22 4.43
CA LYS A 185 -17.34 5.39 5.03
C LYS A 185 -18.40 5.25 3.93
N ILE A 186 -19.38 4.40 4.18
CA ILE A 186 -20.50 4.17 3.28
C ILE A 186 -21.75 4.65 3.99
N THR A 187 -22.46 5.60 3.40
CA THR A 187 -23.72 6.13 3.94
C THR A 187 -24.81 6.11 2.89
N GLY A 188 -26.06 5.98 3.31
CA GLY A 188 -27.26 6.02 2.46
C GLY A 188 -28.23 4.91 2.80
N LYS A 189 -29.46 5.05 2.30
CA LYS A 189 -30.57 4.12 2.61
C LYS A 189 -30.29 2.69 2.11
N ASP A 190 -29.48 2.55 1.05
CA ASP A 190 -29.14 1.28 0.44
C ASP A 190 -27.77 0.74 0.90
N ALA A 191 -27.14 1.37 1.93
CA ALA A 191 -25.78 1.01 2.38
C ALA A 191 -25.67 -0.45 2.84
N PHE A 192 -26.70 -0.96 3.53
CA PHE A 192 -26.72 -2.37 3.94
C PHE A 192 -26.79 -3.30 2.72
N ASP A 193 -27.72 -3.10 1.81
CA ASP A 193 -27.94 -3.97 0.63
C ASP A 193 -26.73 -3.93 -0.31
N PHE A 194 -26.13 -2.76 -0.47
CA PHE A 194 -24.89 -2.60 -1.22
C PHE A 194 -23.74 -3.44 -0.66
N LEU A 195 -23.50 -3.33 0.64
CA LEU A 195 -22.42 -4.09 1.28
C LEU A 195 -22.72 -5.59 1.37
N ASP A 196 -23.99 -5.99 1.56
CA ASP A 196 -24.39 -7.40 1.56
C ASP A 196 -24.16 -8.04 0.18
N LYS A 197 -24.43 -7.30 -0.90
CA LYS A 197 -24.12 -7.74 -2.29
C LYS A 197 -22.64 -8.02 -2.52
N LEU A 198 -21.74 -7.24 -1.90
CA LEU A 198 -20.29 -7.35 -2.10
C LEU A 198 -19.63 -8.35 -1.15
N SER A 199 -20.22 -8.58 0.02
CA SER A 199 -19.64 -9.36 1.10
C SER A 199 -19.93 -10.85 0.96
N CYS A 200 -18.92 -11.68 1.24
CA CYS A 200 -19.10 -13.13 1.29
C CYS A 200 -19.67 -13.61 2.62
N ASN A 201 -19.40 -12.88 3.69
CA ASN A 201 -19.94 -13.15 5.02
C ASN A 201 -21.19 -12.30 5.26
N LYS A 202 -22.05 -12.77 6.16
CA LYS A 202 -23.15 -11.94 6.65
C LYS A 202 -22.62 -10.69 7.31
N LEU A 203 -23.21 -9.57 7.01
CA LEU A 203 -22.90 -8.30 7.66
C LEU A 203 -23.22 -8.34 9.16
N PRO A 204 -22.57 -7.49 9.97
CA PRO A 204 -22.91 -7.34 11.39
C PRO A 204 -24.40 -7.06 11.58
N ALA A 205 -25.10 -7.88 12.36
CA ALA A 205 -26.55 -7.84 12.51
C ALA A 205 -27.05 -6.69 13.41
N LYS A 206 -26.17 -6.11 14.23
CA LYS A 206 -26.52 -5.07 15.20
C LYS A 206 -25.55 -3.88 15.10
N ASP A 207 -26.06 -2.69 15.34
CA ASP A 207 -25.25 -1.48 15.44
C ASP A 207 -24.16 -1.62 16.51
N GLY A 208 -23.01 -1.02 16.28
CA GLY A 208 -21.81 -1.15 17.11
C GLY A 208 -21.07 -2.48 16.96
N ARG A 209 -21.49 -3.39 16.08
CA ARG A 209 -20.79 -4.65 15.82
C ARG A 209 -19.86 -4.54 14.63
N ILE A 210 -18.78 -5.33 14.71
CA ILE A 210 -17.73 -5.41 13.69
C ILE A 210 -17.71 -6.84 13.16
N GLY A 211 -17.46 -6.99 11.86
CA GLY A 211 -17.26 -8.27 11.19
C GLY A 211 -16.14 -8.19 10.16
N LEU A 212 -15.44 -9.30 9.98
CA LEU A 212 -14.50 -9.47 8.89
C LEU A 212 -15.21 -10.11 7.70
N THR A 213 -14.97 -9.59 6.50
CA THR A 213 -15.51 -10.16 5.26
C THR A 213 -14.48 -10.14 4.14
N LEU A 214 -14.72 -10.97 3.14
CA LEU A 214 -14.02 -10.93 1.87
C LEU A 214 -14.95 -10.40 0.78
N PHE A 215 -14.42 -9.58 -0.10
CA PHE A 215 -15.06 -9.27 -1.38
C PHE A 215 -14.48 -10.20 -2.45
N HIS A 216 -15.34 -10.80 -3.25
CA HIS A 216 -14.91 -11.68 -4.33
C HIS A 216 -15.09 -11.05 -5.70
N ALA A 217 -14.17 -11.37 -6.61
CA ALA A 217 -14.37 -11.14 -8.02
C ALA A 217 -15.48 -12.08 -8.56
N PRO A 218 -16.13 -11.76 -9.69
CA PRO A 218 -17.23 -12.58 -10.24
C PRO A 218 -16.90 -14.05 -10.49
N LYS A 219 -15.63 -14.40 -10.64
CA LYS A 219 -15.14 -15.79 -10.79
C LYS A 219 -14.67 -16.42 -9.47
N GLY A 220 -14.95 -15.83 -8.31
CA GLY A 220 -14.68 -16.38 -6.99
C GLY A 220 -13.28 -16.11 -6.43
N GLY A 221 -12.40 -15.38 -7.14
CA GLY A 221 -11.11 -14.96 -6.59
C GLY A 221 -11.28 -13.88 -5.52
N ILE A 222 -10.46 -13.91 -4.46
CA ILE A 222 -10.46 -12.87 -3.40
C ILE A 222 -10.03 -11.54 -4.01
N ARG A 223 -10.85 -10.52 -3.83
CA ARG A 223 -10.62 -9.16 -4.31
C ARG A 223 -10.09 -8.24 -3.23
N ALA A 224 -10.71 -8.29 -2.06
CA ALA A 224 -10.34 -7.51 -0.89
C ALA A 224 -10.72 -8.24 0.39
N GLU A 225 -10.00 -7.95 1.47
CA GLU A 225 -10.40 -8.28 2.84
C GLU A 225 -10.75 -6.96 3.53
N GLN A 226 -11.93 -6.91 4.15
CA GLN A 226 -12.45 -5.71 4.78
C GLN A 226 -12.97 -6.02 6.17
N THR A 227 -12.59 -5.20 7.14
CA THR A 227 -13.27 -5.13 8.44
C THR A 227 -14.43 -4.15 8.31
N ILE A 228 -15.64 -4.62 8.52
CA ILE A 228 -16.86 -3.81 8.42
C ILE A 228 -17.40 -3.53 9.82
N SER A 229 -17.47 -2.26 10.19
CA SER A 229 -18.11 -1.78 11.40
C SER A 229 -19.47 -1.21 11.03
N ARG A 230 -20.55 -1.76 11.61
CA ARG A 230 -21.90 -1.23 11.45
C ARG A 230 -22.15 -0.11 12.49
N ILE A 231 -22.32 1.10 12.03
CA ILE A 231 -22.71 2.25 12.86
C ILE A 231 -24.24 2.29 12.99
N SER A 232 -24.92 2.15 11.83
CA SER A 232 -26.38 2.00 11.73
C SER A 232 -26.72 1.14 10.50
N ASN A 233 -27.98 1.01 10.15
CA ASN A 233 -28.40 0.35 8.91
C ASN A 233 -28.01 1.15 7.65
N GLU A 234 -27.83 2.45 7.79
CA GLU A 234 -27.52 3.40 6.73
C GLU A 234 -26.09 3.94 6.80
N GLU A 235 -25.26 3.45 7.74
CA GLU A 235 -23.89 3.93 7.93
C GLU A 235 -22.95 2.80 8.35
N PHE A 236 -21.89 2.62 7.56
CA PHE A 236 -20.85 1.62 7.79
C PHE A 236 -19.45 2.22 7.61
N LEU A 237 -18.51 1.75 8.41
CA LEU A 237 -17.09 2.03 8.25
C LEU A 237 -16.38 0.75 7.84
N LEU A 238 -15.62 0.83 6.74
CA LEU A 238 -14.78 -0.24 6.22
C LEU A 238 -13.31 0.09 6.52
N MET A 239 -12.55 -0.92 6.92
CA MET A 239 -11.10 -0.81 7.09
C MET A 239 -10.41 -1.95 6.35
N GLY A 240 -9.41 -1.60 5.55
CA GLY A 240 -8.65 -2.53 4.72
C GLY A 240 -7.16 -2.19 4.64
N ALA A 241 -6.43 -2.91 3.80
CA ALA A 241 -5.01 -2.71 3.62
C ALA A 241 -4.72 -1.40 2.85
N ILE A 242 -3.75 -0.61 3.34
CA ILE A 242 -3.35 0.65 2.68
C ILE A 242 -2.85 0.42 1.24
N GLY A 243 -2.18 -0.69 0.98
CA GLY A 243 -1.67 -1.02 -0.36
C GLY A 243 -2.76 -1.29 -1.39
N SER A 244 -4.01 -1.51 -0.97
CA SER A 244 -5.16 -1.70 -1.85
C SER A 244 -6.17 -0.54 -1.82
N GLU A 245 -5.88 0.53 -1.10
CA GLU A 245 -6.78 1.68 -0.91
C GLU A 245 -7.48 2.12 -2.21
N VAL A 246 -6.70 2.53 -3.21
CA VAL A 246 -7.25 3.05 -4.48
C VAL A 246 -8.03 1.98 -5.24
N LYS A 247 -7.50 0.76 -5.26
CA LYS A 247 -8.14 -0.38 -5.92
C LYS A 247 -9.47 -0.76 -5.27
N ASP A 248 -9.50 -0.76 -3.94
CA ASP A 248 -10.70 -1.12 -3.17
C ASP A 248 -11.77 -0.02 -3.25
N TYR A 249 -11.34 1.25 -3.18
CA TYR A 249 -12.23 2.39 -3.40
C TYR A 249 -12.91 2.32 -4.77
N GLN A 250 -12.14 2.06 -5.84
CA GLN A 250 -12.70 1.93 -7.19
C GLN A 250 -13.59 0.69 -7.36
N TRP A 251 -13.34 -0.38 -6.60
CA TRP A 251 -14.23 -1.53 -6.58
C TRP A 251 -15.59 -1.18 -5.98
N LEU A 252 -15.60 -0.42 -4.90
CA LEU A 252 -16.82 0.11 -4.30
C LEU A 252 -17.55 1.03 -5.29
N GLU A 253 -16.86 2.00 -5.90
CA GLU A 253 -17.44 2.89 -6.91
C GLU A 253 -18.05 2.11 -8.08
N TRP A 254 -17.38 1.06 -8.56
CA TRP A 254 -17.85 0.28 -9.73
C TRP A 254 -19.22 -0.39 -9.51
N TYR A 255 -19.54 -0.76 -8.28
CA TYR A 255 -20.78 -1.45 -7.96
C TYR A 255 -21.83 -0.54 -7.31
N SER A 256 -21.58 0.77 -7.22
CA SER A 256 -22.44 1.72 -6.52
C SER A 256 -23.58 2.29 -7.36
N ASP A 257 -23.50 2.23 -8.69
CA ASP A 257 -24.41 2.95 -9.61
C ASP A 257 -25.92 2.66 -9.39
N ASP A 258 -26.26 1.46 -8.92
CA ASP A 258 -27.65 1.04 -8.69
C ASP A 258 -28.15 1.32 -7.27
N PHE A 259 -27.36 1.96 -6.40
CA PHE A 259 -27.64 2.15 -4.97
C PHE A 259 -27.63 3.63 -4.58
N ASP A 260 -28.54 4.00 -3.72
CA ASP A 260 -28.59 5.35 -3.12
C ASP A 260 -27.64 5.41 -1.93
N ILE A 261 -26.35 5.59 -2.24
CA ILE A 261 -25.25 5.64 -1.27
C ILE A 261 -24.25 6.73 -1.58
N THR A 262 -23.46 7.10 -0.57
CA THR A 262 -22.26 7.93 -0.68
C THR A 262 -21.07 7.14 -0.14
N ILE A 263 -19.95 7.19 -0.86
CA ILE A 263 -18.69 6.55 -0.49
C ILE A 263 -17.67 7.65 -0.20
N GLU A 264 -17.14 7.71 1.01
CA GLU A 264 -16.12 8.67 1.42
C GLU A 264 -14.81 7.91 1.73
N ASN A 265 -13.68 8.41 1.22
CA ASN A 265 -12.36 7.92 1.62
C ASN A 265 -11.82 8.78 2.76
N LEU A 266 -11.76 8.21 3.96
CA LEU A 266 -11.32 8.87 5.20
C LEU A 266 -9.89 8.47 5.60
N THR A 267 -9.12 7.85 4.72
CA THR A 267 -7.81 7.26 5.04
C THR A 267 -6.84 8.30 5.61
N GLU A 268 -6.82 9.50 5.07
CA GLU A 268 -5.94 10.58 5.54
C GLU A 268 -6.57 11.51 6.57
N GLU A 269 -7.88 11.42 6.76
CA GLU A 269 -8.62 12.29 7.69
C GLU A 269 -8.69 11.68 9.09
N TRP A 270 -8.72 10.35 9.19
CA TRP A 270 -8.92 9.64 10.45
C TRP A 270 -7.66 8.87 10.86
N GLY A 271 -7.16 9.20 12.06
CA GLY A 271 -6.20 8.37 12.76
C GLY A 271 -6.86 7.15 13.40
N GLY A 272 -6.11 6.08 13.56
CA GLY A 272 -6.56 4.85 14.22
C GLY A 272 -5.53 4.36 15.23
N LEU A 273 -6.00 3.96 16.41
CA LEU A 273 -5.19 3.32 17.44
C LEU A 273 -5.78 1.95 17.78
N LEU A 274 -4.93 0.96 17.81
CA LEU A 274 -5.26 -0.37 18.31
C LEU A 274 -4.70 -0.52 19.72
N LEU A 275 -5.59 -0.76 20.69
CA LEU A 275 -5.23 -1.14 22.06
C LEU A 275 -5.33 -2.66 22.17
N THR A 276 -4.26 -3.29 22.64
CA THR A 276 -4.16 -4.76 22.75
C THR A 276 -3.54 -5.14 24.09
N GLY A 277 -4.00 -6.23 24.69
CA GLY A 277 -3.49 -6.77 25.96
C GLY A 277 -4.39 -7.90 26.44
N PRO A 278 -4.09 -8.53 27.61
CA PRO A 278 -4.91 -9.56 28.24
C PRO A 278 -6.28 -9.05 28.70
#